data_e3c5056cea4b0cf3c4a86f18a041f27a
#
_entry.id   e3c5056cea4b0cf3c4a86f18a041f27a
#
_cell.length_a   1.000
_cell.length_b   1.000
_cell.length_c   1.000
_cell.angle_alpha   90.00
_cell.angle_beta   90.00
_cell.angle_gamma   90.00
#
_symmetry.space_group_name_H-M   'P 1'
#
loop_
_entity.id
_entity.type
_entity.pdbx_description
1 polymer ?
#
loop_
_entity_poly.entity_id
_entity_poly.type
_entity_poly.pdbx_seq_one_letter_code
_entity_poly.pdbx_strand_id
1 'polypeptide(L)'
;RDTGITNNRTRLGEQADTLAERFQEAGYATLAVTSAKHMNHPWSGLGQGFDRMAWPSAERDRSAPESVALLRRWMAEHEDRPLFIWLHLYDAHRPYDPPDTHTLLHYPAGQDPRSDTLPSPSGPLPPHLTGVRDLDFVRALYRGEVSHLDAELGALLKHERMADAIVAVTGDHGESLGEQGIWWDHVSVYPSVLHVPLILRWPGGPAGLKIEVPMQHAGLGRSLLELAGLPVRGFPGANLLRFMEEDAPTRPRFAWGEDAHALSVTHDSWHLVMHLHVECVKPELTTTDLLRDHALELFNIQEDPSCTNDLSQAEPARTAELGKRLLSWIEGAQRTLAEVQHQDAAGLELLAALGYGGAGEGGGHHGVDLEQARALLAPFLER
;
A
#
# COMPACT_ATOMS: atom_id res chain seq x y z
N ARG A 1 -11.53 -4.89 -0.40
CA ARG A 1 -12.58 -5.90 -0.32
C ARG A 1 -13.97 -5.27 -0.23
N ASP A 2 -14.18 -4.38 0.73
CA ASP A 2 -15.51 -3.82 1.02
C ASP A 2 -15.94 -2.77 -0.01
N THR A 3 -15.02 -2.10 -0.67
CA THR A 3 -15.28 -1.11 -1.72
C THR A 3 -15.32 -1.71 -3.13
N GLY A 4 -14.84 -2.92 -3.34
CA GLY A 4 -14.67 -3.52 -4.66
C GLY A 4 -13.53 -2.95 -5.49
N ILE A 5 -12.78 -1.96 -4.97
CA ILE A 5 -11.62 -1.38 -5.63
C ILE A 5 -10.44 -2.34 -5.47
N THR A 6 -9.92 -2.86 -6.57
CA THR A 6 -8.81 -3.81 -6.61
C THR A 6 -7.62 -3.32 -7.43
N ASN A 7 -7.77 -2.20 -8.13
CA ASN A 7 -6.73 -1.59 -8.95
C ASN A 7 -7.01 -0.09 -9.19
N ASN A 8 -6.06 0.58 -9.82
CA ASN A 8 -6.14 2.01 -10.13
C ASN A 8 -7.04 2.34 -11.35
N ARG A 9 -7.64 1.34 -12.01
CA ARG A 9 -8.56 1.53 -13.16
C ARG A 9 -10.01 1.68 -12.74
N THR A 10 -10.26 1.59 -11.45
CA THR A 10 -11.60 1.63 -10.89
C THR A 10 -11.77 2.88 -10.03
N ARG A 11 -12.98 3.40 -9.96
CA ARG A 11 -13.34 4.60 -9.22
C ARG A 11 -14.16 4.23 -7.97
N LEU A 12 -13.90 4.90 -6.86
CA LEU A 12 -14.73 4.80 -5.67
C LEU A 12 -16.14 5.34 -5.97
N GLY A 13 -17.16 4.50 -5.76
CA GLY A 13 -18.56 4.88 -5.96
C GLY A 13 -19.05 5.86 -4.91
N GLU A 14 -19.98 6.72 -5.28
CA GLU A 14 -20.56 7.76 -4.39
C GLU A 14 -21.31 7.20 -3.17
N GLN A 15 -21.61 5.90 -3.17
CA GLN A 15 -22.29 5.21 -2.06
C GLN A 15 -21.29 4.69 -1.00
N ALA A 16 -20.00 4.84 -1.23
CA ALA A 16 -18.98 4.45 -0.26
C ALA A 16 -19.02 5.41 0.94
N ASP A 17 -19.03 4.86 2.14
CA ASP A 17 -18.95 5.62 3.39
C ASP A 17 -17.47 5.94 3.67
N THR A 18 -17.07 7.17 3.45
CA THR A 18 -15.69 7.60 3.58
C THR A 18 -15.38 8.19 4.96
N LEU A 19 -14.12 8.10 5.35
CA LEU A 19 -13.64 8.74 6.58
C LEU A 19 -13.84 10.27 6.53
N ALA A 20 -13.62 10.88 5.37
CA ALA A 20 -13.80 12.32 5.17
C ALA A 20 -15.24 12.78 5.39
N GLU A 21 -16.23 12.02 4.89
CA GLU A 21 -17.65 12.34 5.13
C GLU A 21 -18.00 12.29 6.61
N ARG A 22 -17.49 11.31 7.36
CA ARG A 22 -17.75 11.21 8.80
C ARG A 22 -17.21 12.42 9.57
N PHE A 23 -16.05 12.91 9.20
CA PHE A 23 -15.49 14.14 9.80
C PHE A 23 -16.24 15.39 9.33
N GLN A 24 -16.65 15.45 8.06
CA GLN A 24 -17.42 16.57 7.52
C GLN A 24 -18.79 16.68 8.23
N GLU A 25 -19.50 15.57 8.38
CA GLU A 25 -20.77 15.49 9.12
C GLU A 25 -20.62 15.94 10.58
N ALA A 26 -19.46 15.71 11.18
CA ALA A 26 -19.12 16.16 12.53
C ALA A 26 -18.70 17.64 12.60
N GLY A 27 -18.73 18.37 11.49
CA GLY A 27 -18.45 19.81 11.42
C GLY A 27 -16.98 20.18 11.23
N TYR A 28 -16.10 19.22 10.93
CA TYR A 28 -14.72 19.50 10.58
C TYR A 28 -14.63 20.14 9.20
N ALA A 29 -13.64 21.00 8.99
CA ALA A 29 -13.21 21.35 7.63
C ALA A 29 -12.32 20.21 7.11
N THR A 30 -12.69 19.65 5.97
CA THR A 30 -12.05 18.44 5.42
C THR A 30 -11.18 18.81 4.22
N LEU A 31 -9.86 18.57 4.35
CA LEU A 31 -8.86 19.02 3.39
C LEU A 31 -8.04 17.81 2.90
N ALA A 32 -7.86 17.70 1.59
CA ALA A 32 -6.98 16.71 0.98
C ALA A 32 -5.96 17.36 0.05
N VAL A 33 -4.70 16.99 0.19
CA VAL A 33 -3.64 17.32 -0.77
C VAL A 33 -2.98 16.03 -1.20
N THR A 34 -3.13 15.67 -2.48
CA THR A 34 -2.48 14.49 -3.06
C THR A 34 -1.35 14.89 -3.99
N SER A 35 -0.26 14.12 -3.96
CA SER A 35 0.94 14.36 -4.76
C SER A 35 0.93 13.61 -6.09
N ALA A 36 0.18 12.50 -6.20
CA ALA A 36 0.12 11.69 -7.41
C ALA A 36 -1.02 12.09 -8.35
N LYS A 37 -0.75 12.13 -9.64
CA LYS A 37 -1.70 12.54 -10.70
C LYS A 37 -2.93 11.62 -10.78
N HIS A 38 -2.73 10.32 -10.65
CA HIS A 38 -3.80 9.32 -10.74
C HIS A 38 -4.78 9.35 -9.55
N MET A 39 -4.42 10.02 -8.46
CA MET A 39 -5.29 10.19 -7.30
C MET A 39 -6.24 11.38 -7.41
N ASN A 40 -6.37 12.00 -8.60
CA ASN A 40 -7.33 13.07 -8.80
C ASN A 40 -8.78 12.60 -8.59
N HIS A 41 -9.62 13.46 -8.01
CA HIS A 41 -11.02 13.10 -7.68
C HIS A 41 -11.86 12.64 -8.88
N PRO A 42 -11.80 13.29 -10.06
CA PRO A 42 -12.58 12.86 -11.20
C PRO A 42 -12.38 11.39 -11.58
N TRP A 43 -11.19 10.87 -11.40
CA TRP A 43 -10.86 9.48 -11.75
C TRP A 43 -11.00 8.52 -10.57
N SER A 44 -10.44 8.88 -9.44
CA SER A 44 -10.36 7.98 -8.30
C SER A 44 -11.64 7.95 -7.43
N GLY A 45 -12.43 9.01 -7.43
CA GLY A 45 -13.52 9.20 -6.48
C GLY A 45 -13.07 9.58 -5.06
N LEU A 46 -11.77 9.68 -4.80
CA LEU A 46 -11.20 9.88 -3.47
C LEU A 46 -11.47 11.25 -2.85
N GLY A 47 -12.02 12.19 -3.62
CA GLY A 47 -12.41 13.51 -3.09
C GLY A 47 -13.75 13.53 -2.35
N GLN A 48 -14.45 12.40 -2.27
CA GLN A 48 -15.74 12.31 -1.58
C GLN A 48 -15.59 12.65 -0.10
N GLY A 49 -16.40 13.60 0.38
CA GLY A 49 -16.39 14.08 1.77
C GLY A 49 -15.32 15.14 2.07
N PHE A 50 -14.49 15.56 1.10
CA PHE A 50 -13.58 16.69 1.29
C PHE A 50 -14.20 18.01 0.83
N ASP A 51 -14.19 19.03 1.73
CA ASP A 51 -14.58 20.41 1.38
C ASP A 51 -13.61 20.97 0.32
N ARG A 52 -12.34 20.56 0.38
CA ARG A 52 -11.31 20.99 -0.55
C ARG A 52 -10.28 19.88 -0.81
N MET A 53 -10.07 19.56 -2.08
CA MET A 53 -9.04 18.63 -2.51
C MET A 53 -8.19 19.22 -3.62
N ALA A 54 -6.86 19.07 -3.51
CA ALA A 54 -5.92 19.41 -4.58
C ALA A 54 -5.14 18.17 -5.01
N TRP A 55 -4.97 18.07 -6.31
CA TRP A 55 -4.10 17.10 -6.98
C TRP A 55 -3.17 17.81 -7.97
N PRO A 56 -2.07 17.19 -8.41
CA PRO A 56 -1.15 17.82 -9.36
C PRO A 56 -1.76 17.96 -10.76
N SER A 57 -1.14 18.78 -11.59
CA SER A 57 -1.46 18.87 -13.02
C SER A 57 -1.13 17.57 -13.76
N ALA A 58 -1.59 17.45 -15.02
CA ALA A 58 -1.29 16.28 -15.85
C ALA A 58 0.21 16.14 -16.20
N GLU A 59 1.01 17.21 -16.05
CA GLU A 59 2.40 17.24 -16.50
C GLU A 59 3.36 16.50 -15.57
N ARG A 60 3.22 16.68 -14.25
CA ARG A 60 4.08 16.03 -13.25
C ARG A 60 3.37 15.82 -11.92
N ASP A 61 3.87 14.91 -11.13
CA ASP A 61 3.49 14.74 -9.74
C ASP A 61 3.98 15.94 -8.89
N ARG A 62 3.38 16.15 -7.74
CA ARG A 62 3.72 17.26 -6.85
C ARG A 62 4.72 16.78 -5.80
N SER A 63 5.77 17.53 -5.58
CA SER A 63 6.75 17.21 -4.55
C SER A 63 6.22 17.44 -3.12
N ALA A 64 6.84 16.79 -2.15
CA ALA A 64 6.50 16.95 -0.74
C ALA A 64 6.56 18.41 -0.26
N PRO A 65 7.62 19.21 -0.55
CA PRO A 65 7.65 20.63 -0.19
C PRO A 65 6.45 21.43 -0.74
N GLU A 66 6.07 21.18 -2.00
CA GLU A 66 4.93 21.87 -2.63
C GLU A 66 3.60 21.48 -1.98
N SER A 67 3.43 20.19 -1.67
CA SER A 67 2.22 19.66 -1.03
C SER A 67 2.08 20.17 0.40
N VAL A 68 3.16 20.18 1.17
CA VAL A 68 3.20 20.71 2.54
C VAL A 68 2.94 22.22 2.55
N ALA A 69 3.56 22.98 1.64
CA ALA A 69 3.35 24.43 1.53
C ALA A 69 1.89 24.75 1.17
N LEU A 70 1.27 23.99 0.27
CA LEU A 70 -0.14 24.17 -0.09
C LEU A 70 -1.05 23.89 1.10
N LEU A 71 -0.83 22.77 1.80
CA LEU A 71 -1.61 22.40 2.97
C LEU A 71 -1.52 23.46 4.07
N ARG A 72 -0.32 23.95 4.38
CA ARG A 72 -0.12 25.01 5.40
C ARG A 72 -0.92 26.27 5.09
N ARG A 73 -0.99 26.68 3.82
CA ARG A 73 -1.83 27.82 3.42
C ARG A 73 -3.31 27.55 3.71
N TRP A 74 -3.81 26.36 3.38
CA TRP A 74 -5.21 26.01 3.62
C TRP A 74 -5.54 25.88 5.11
N MET A 75 -4.61 25.39 5.92
CA MET A 75 -4.79 25.33 7.37
C MET A 75 -4.99 26.75 7.97
N ALA A 76 -4.28 27.75 7.46
CA ALA A 76 -4.43 29.15 7.89
C ALA A 76 -5.77 29.78 7.46
N GLU A 77 -6.43 29.27 6.42
CA GLU A 77 -7.74 29.75 5.98
C GLU A 77 -8.91 29.24 6.85
N HIS A 78 -8.67 28.28 7.76
CA HIS A 78 -9.70 27.60 8.56
C HIS A 78 -9.37 27.63 10.07
N GLU A 79 -9.02 28.79 10.61
CA GLU A 79 -8.59 28.92 12.02
C GLU A 79 -9.69 28.58 13.04
N ASP A 80 -10.94 28.83 12.69
CA ASP A 80 -12.12 28.68 13.59
C ASP A 80 -12.75 27.28 13.60
N ARG A 81 -12.26 26.34 12.79
CA ARG A 81 -12.84 24.99 12.65
C ARG A 81 -11.84 23.90 12.97
N PRO A 82 -12.27 22.76 13.56
CA PRO A 82 -11.44 21.56 13.59
C PRO A 82 -11.16 21.09 12.18
N LEU A 83 -9.98 20.50 11.95
CA LEU A 83 -9.56 20.03 10.63
C LEU A 83 -9.46 18.52 10.59
N PHE A 84 -9.99 17.93 9.52
CA PHE A 84 -9.59 16.61 9.05
C PHE A 84 -8.72 16.79 7.82
N ILE A 85 -7.49 16.26 7.87
CA ILE A 85 -6.49 16.44 6.83
C ILE A 85 -6.03 15.09 6.31
N TRP A 86 -6.06 14.93 4.99
CA TRP A 86 -5.36 13.87 4.29
C TRP A 86 -4.25 14.47 3.43
N LEU A 87 -3.01 14.21 3.83
CA LEU A 87 -1.82 14.58 3.07
C LEU A 87 -1.20 13.32 2.50
N HIS A 88 -1.23 13.18 1.18
CA HIS A 88 -0.58 12.11 0.44
C HIS A 88 0.70 12.64 -0.20
N LEU A 89 1.83 11.98 0.06
CA LEU A 89 3.14 12.30 -0.48
C LEU A 89 3.61 11.12 -1.36
N TYR A 90 4.21 11.43 -2.51
CA TYR A 90 4.50 10.45 -3.56
C TYR A 90 6.00 10.36 -3.89
N ASP A 91 6.83 11.12 -3.23
CA ASP A 91 8.25 11.27 -3.54
C ASP A 91 9.01 9.93 -3.41
N ALA A 92 8.64 9.06 -2.48
CA ALA A 92 9.25 7.74 -2.34
C ALA A 92 8.86 6.72 -3.44
N HIS A 93 7.93 7.07 -4.33
CA HIS A 93 7.62 6.27 -5.51
C HIS A 93 8.66 6.53 -6.62
N ARG A 94 9.02 5.48 -7.38
CA ARG A 94 9.93 5.64 -8.53
C ARG A 94 9.41 6.65 -9.56
N PRO A 95 10.29 7.36 -10.31
CA PRO A 95 11.74 7.36 -10.22
C PRO A 95 12.24 8.09 -8.99
N TYR A 96 13.22 7.54 -8.26
CA TYR A 96 13.79 8.16 -7.07
C TYR A 96 14.75 9.29 -7.47
N ASP A 97 14.45 10.51 -7.04
CA ASP A 97 15.24 11.72 -7.33
C ASP A 97 15.29 12.65 -6.11
N PRO A 98 15.75 12.14 -4.94
CA PRO A 98 15.83 12.94 -3.74
C PRO A 98 16.90 14.02 -3.88
N PRO A 99 16.82 15.11 -3.11
CA PRO A 99 17.92 16.08 -3.03
C PRO A 99 19.24 15.39 -2.67
N ASP A 100 20.34 15.79 -3.32
CA ASP A 100 21.68 15.21 -3.12
C ASP A 100 22.08 15.10 -1.66
N THR A 101 21.72 16.09 -0.85
CA THR A 101 21.98 16.11 0.59
C THR A 101 21.38 14.91 1.33
N HIS A 102 20.23 14.41 0.88
CA HIS A 102 19.56 13.25 1.46
C HIS A 102 20.13 11.94 0.92
N THR A 103 20.50 11.90 -0.37
CA THR A 103 21.20 10.75 -0.96
C THR A 103 22.53 10.48 -0.24
N LEU A 104 23.32 11.53 0.01
CA LEU A 104 24.62 11.43 0.67
C LEU A 104 24.55 10.99 2.15
N LEU A 105 23.37 11.00 2.78
CA LEU A 105 23.19 10.37 4.08
C LEU A 105 23.33 8.84 4.02
N HIS A 106 23.09 8.25 2.87
CA HIS A 106 22.96 6.80 2.67
C HIS A 106 23.95 6.22 1.69
N TYR A 107 24.74 7.05 0.99
CA TYR A 107 25.76 6.62 0.02
C TYR A 107 27.08 7.35 0.25
N PRO A 108 28.23 6.65 0.26
CA PRO A 108 29.52 7.27 0.53
C PRO A 108 29.88 8.35 -0.47
N ALA A 109 30.32 9.50 0.02
CA ALA A 109 30.77 10.60 -0.82
C ALA A 109 31.98 10.20 -1.66
N GLY A 110 31.98 10.57 -2.94
CA GLY A 110 33.11 10.32 -3.86
C GLY A 110 33.11 8.94 -4.52
N GLN A 111 32.16 8.06 -4.20
CA GLN A 111 31.95 6.82 -4.93
C GLN A 111 31.14 7.10 -6.21
N ASP A 112 31.59 6.55 -7.35
CA ASP A 112 30.87 6.69 -8.63
C ASP A 112 29.96 5.47 -8.86
N PRO A 113 28.64 5.62 -8.84
CA PRO A 113 27.72 4.49 -9.02
C PRO A 113 27.74 3.90 -10.46
N ARG A 114 28.46 4.53 -11.37
CA ARG A 114 28.62 4.09 -12.76
C ARG A 114 29.99 3.50 -13.04
N SER A 115 30.86 3.48 -12.04
CA SER A 115 32.23 2.95 -12.17
C SER A 115 32.21 1.48 -12.56
N ASP A 116 33.11 1.09 -13.49
CA ASP A 116 33.28 -0.31 -13.88
C ASP A 116 33.86 -1.18 -12.77
N THR A 117 34.37 -0.58 -11.71
CA THR A 117 34.90 -1.28 -10.52
C THR A 117 33.80 -1.72 -9.57
N LEU A 118 32.57 -1.20 -9.72
CA LEU A 118 31.41 -1.59 -8.90
C LEU A 118 30.74 -2.85 -9.45
N PRO A 119 30.15 -3.69 -8.59
CA PRO A 119 29.45 -4.88 -9.04
C PRO A 119 28.26 -4.50 -9.94
N SER A 120 28.09 -5.24 -11.02
CA SER A 120 26.92 -5.05 -11.88
C SER A 120 25.67 -5.64 -11.19
N PRO A 121 24.52 -4.99 -11.31
CA PRO A 121 23.26 -5.56 -10.86
C PRO A 121 22.98 -6.91 -11.51
N SER A 122 22.42 -7.84 -10.76
CA SER A 122 22.07 -9.19 -11.23
C SER A 122 20.72 -9.26 -11.95
N GLY A 123 20.29 -8.19 -12.58
CA GLY A 123 19.02 -8.16 -13.31
C GLY A 123 18.83 -6.89 -14.13
N PRO A 124 17.77 -6.81 -14.94
CA PRO A 124 17.47 -5.60 -15.70
C PRO A 124 17.06 -4.49 -14.74
N LEU A 125 17.72 -3.34 -14.84
CA LEU A 125 17.30 -2.13 -14.14
C LEU A 125 16.23 -1.38 -14.98
N PRO A 126 15.32 -0.66 -14.30
CA PRO A 126 14.41 0.25 -14.98
C PRO A 126 15.17 1.27 -15.85
N PRO A 127 14.54 1.80 -16.92
CA PRO A 127 15.22 2.71 -17.86
C PRO A 127 15.82 3.96 -17.22
N HIS A 128 15.22 4.51 -16.17
CA HIS A 128 15.74 5.68 -15.45
C HIS A 128 17.02 5.41 -14.66
N LEU A 129 17.34 4.15 -14.41
CA LEU A 129 18.58 3.71 -13.76
C LEU A 129 19.64 3.21 -14.76
N THR A 130 19.45 3.47 -16.05
CA THR A 130 20.39 3.05 -17.09
C THR A 130 21.81 3.56 -16.79
N GLY A 131 22.78 2.65 -16.78
CA GLY A 131 24.19 2.94 -16.49
C GLY A 131 24.56 2.92 -15.00
N VAL A 132 23.63 2.79 -14.08
CA VAL A 132 23.91 2.52 -12.68
C VAL A 132 24.37 1.07 -12.54
N ARG A 133 25.47 0.85 -11.81
CA ARG A 133 26.08 -0.47 -11.56
C ARG A 133 26.11 -0.85 -10.10
N ASP A 134 25.81 0.09 -9.22
CA ASP A 134 25.80 -0.10 -7.79
C ASP A 134 24.35 -0.07 -7.27
N LEU A 135 23.85 -1.21 -6.82
CA LEU A 135 22.50 -1.35 -6.26
C LEU A 135 22.36 -0.59 -4.93
N ASP A 136 23.46 -0.43 -4.18
CA ASP A 136 23.42 0.34 -2.94
C ASP A 136 23.21 1.82 -3.20
N PHE A 137 23.62 2.32 -4.36
CA PHE A 137 23.28 3.68 -4.78
C PHE A 137 21.76 3.83 -4.99
N VAL A 138 21.12 2.90 -5.67
CA VAL A 138 19.67 2.96 -5.89
C VAL A 138 18.91 2.82 -4.59
N ARG A 139 19.35 1.94 -3.70
CA ARG A 139 18.80 1.84 -2.33
C ARG A 139 19.00 3.13 -1.54
N ALA A 140 20.12 3.81 -1.75
CA ALA A 140 20.39 5.10 -1.12
C ALA A 140 19.49 6.21 -1.67
N LEU A 141 19.17 6.19 -2.96
CA LEU A 141 18.17 7.10 -3.53
C LEU A 141 16.80 6.91 -2.84
N TYR A 142 16.29 5.69 -2.77
CA TYR A 142 15.04 5.40 -2.08
C TYR A 142 15.07 5.86 -0.60
N ARG A 143 16.13 5.54 0.13
CA ARG A 143 16.31 6.00 1.52
C ARG A 143 16.42 7.52 1.61
N GLY A 144 17.01 8.15 0.60
CA GLY A 144 17.09 9.60 0.46
C GLY A 144 15.70 10.23 0.35
N GLU A 145 14.80 9.64 -0.45
CA GLU A 145 13.40 10.08 -0.53
C GLU A 145 12.70 9.98 0.83
N VAL A 146 12.84 8.84 1.51
CA VAL A 146 12.26 8.66 2.86
C VAL A 146 12.80 9.71 3.84
N SER A 147 14.10 10.00 3.80
CA SER A 147 14.72 11.04 4.65
C SER A 147 14.25 12.44 4.29
N HIS A 148 14.00 12.70 3.00
CA HIS A 148 13.43 13.96 2.54
C HIS A 148 11.99 14.14 3.02
N LEU A 149 11.16 13.11 2.89
CA LEU A 149 9.79 13.09 3.41
C LEU A 149 9.74 13.30 4.94
N ASP A 150 10.63 12.65 5.69
CA ASP A 150 10.72 12.83 7.14
C ASP A 150 11.04 14.29 7.51
N ALA A 151 11.94 14.94 6.79
CA ALA A 151 12.29 16.34 7.01
C ALA A 151 11.09 17.27 6.77
N GLU A 152 10.35 17.06 5.67
CA GLU A 152 9.17 17.88 5.32
C GLU A 152 8.01 17.65 6.29
N LEU A 153 7.73 16.39 6.66
CA LEU A 153 6.74 16.06 7.68
C LEU A 153 7.15 16.61 9.05
N GLY A 154 8.41 16.50 9.42
CA GLY A 154 8.93 17.08 10.66
C GLY A 154 8.74 18.62 10.73
N ALA A 155 8.88 19.31 9.60
CA ALA A 155 8.59 20.74 9.51
C ALA A 155 7.08 21.04 9.65
N LEU A 156 6.21 20.24 9.04
CA LEU A 156 4.75 20.35 9.16
C LEU A 156 4.30 20.09 10.60
N LEU A 157 4.80 19.04 11.25
CA LEU A 157 4.41 18.63 12.61
C LEU A 157 4.80 19.64 13.70
N LYS A 158 5.69 20.61 13.40
CA LYS A 158 6.01 21.75 14.26
C LYS A 158 5.00 22.90 14.17
N HIS A 159 4.05 22.83 13.24
CA HIS A 159 3.01 23.84 13.14
C HIS A 159 2.12 23.81 14.39
N GLU A 160 1.72 24.98 14.91
CA GLU A 160 0.98 25.10 16.17
C GLU A 160 -0.30 24.24 16.21
N ARG A 161 -1.04 24.19 15.09
CA ARG A 161 -2.26 23.37 14.97
C ARG A 161 -2.01 21.86 15.02
N MET A 162 -0.76 21.42 14.95
CA MET A 162 -0.40 20.01 15.09
C MET A 162 -0.11 19.62 16.54
N ALA A 163 -0.02 20.57 17.47
CA ALA A 163 0.32 20.27 18.87
C ALA A 163 -0.66 19.29 19.50
N ASP A 164 -1.95 19.55 19.36
CA ASP A 164 -3.05 18.73 19.90
C ASP A 164 -3.75 17.89 18.84
N ALA A 165 -3.13 17.68 17.68
CA ALA A 165 -3.71 16.86 16.62
C ALA A 165 -3.54 15.37 16.88
N ILE A 166 -4.55 14.59 16.48
CA ILE A 166 -4.39 13.17 16.21
C ILE A 166 -3.63 13.06 14.90
N VAL A 167 -2.46 12.44 14.91
CA VAL A 167 -1.59 12.28 13.74
C VAL A 167 -1.39 10.80 13.47
N ALA A 168 -1.69 10.36 12.26
CA ALA A 168 -1.33 9.04 11.75
C ALA A 168 -0.38 9.20 10.55
N VAL A 169 0.76 8.53 10.59
CA VAL A 169 1.69 8.43 9.46
C VAL A 169 1.85 6.97 9.09
N THR A 170 1.60 6.64 7.84
CA THR A 170 1.72 5.27 7.32
C THR A 170 2.09 5.31 5.83
N GLY A 171 2.62 4.20 5.30
CA GLY A 171 2.65 3.95 3.84
C GLY A 171 1.40 3.21 3.41
N ASP A 172 0.97 3.34 2.19
CA ASP A 172 -0.06 2.51 1.55
C ASP A 172 0.50 1.13 1.20
N HIS A 173 1.74 1.07 0.74
CA HIS A 173 2.55 -0.11 0.51
C HIS A 173 4.03 0.21 0.74
N GLY A 174 4.87 -0.82 0.72
CA GLY A 174 6.32 -0.72 0.70
C GLY A 174 6.87 -0.76 -0.72
N GLU A 175 8.14 -1.14 -0.85
CA GLU A 175 8.85 -1.24 -2.13
C GLU A 175 9.79 -2.45 -2.12
N SER A 176 9.79 -3.24 -3.18
CA SER A 176 10.77 -4.29 -3.37
C SER A 176 12.04 -3.71 -4.00
N LEU A 177 13.15 -3.85 -3.31
CA LEU A 177 14.46 -3.33 -3.73
C LEU A 177 15.39 -4.45 -4.22
N GLY A 178 14.78 -5.48 -4.82
CA GLY A 178 15.44 -6.67 -5.35
C GLY A 178 15.02 -7.97 -4.68
N GLU A 179 14.21 -7.92 -3.62
CA GLU A 179 13.65 -9.09 -2.97
C GLU A 179 12.76 -9.85 -3.97
N GLN A 180 12.82 -11.17 -3.95
CA GLN A 180 12.07 -12.05 -4.87
C GLN A 180 12.35 -11.80 -6.37
N GLY A 181 13.46 -11.14 -6.71
CA GLY A 181 13.75 -10.73 -8.08
C GLY A 181 12.88 -9.57 -8.57
N ILE A 182 12.10 -8.95 -7.70
CA ILE A 182 11.27 -7.78 -8.00
C ILE A 182 12.09 -6.52 -7.72
N TRP A 183 12.32 -5.72 -8.74
CA TRP A 183 13.22 -4.58 -8.66
C TRP A 183 12.44 -3.27 -8.80
N TRP A 184 12.52 -2.45 -7.74
CA TRP A 184 11.97 -1.09 -7.75
C TRP A 184 10.49 -1.06 -8.11
N ASP A 185 9.74 -1.97 -7.49
CA ASP A 185 8.32 -2.17 -7.76
C ASP A 185 7.57 -2.69 -6.52
N HIS A 186 6.27 -2.56 -6.52
CA HIS A 186 5.37 -2.91 -5.41
C HIS A 186 4.21 -3.84 -5.81
N VAL A 187 4.32 -4.48 -6.97
CA VAL A 187 3.26 -5.38 -7.51
C VAL A 187 3.15 -6.73 -6.80
N SER A 188 3.72 -6.89 -5.64
CA SER A 188 3.77 -8.15 -4.91
C SER A 188 2.99 -8.12 -3.60
N VAL A 189 2.87 -9.29 -2.98
CA VAL A 189 2.27 -9.46 -1.64
C VAL A 189 3.28 -10.03 -0.63
N TYR A 190 4.58 -9.83 -0.86
CA TYR A 190 5.64 -10.17 0.09
C TYR A 190 5.81 -9.10 1.17
N PRO A 191 6.46 -9.44 2.30
CA PRO A 191 6.66 -8.51 3.41
C PRO A 191 7.35 -7.19 3.03
N SER A 192 8.24 -7.17 2.01
CA SER A 192 8.87 -5.95 1.51
C SER A 192 7.87 -4.89 1.05
N VAL A 193 6.71 -5.33 0.54
CA VAL A 193 5.62 -4.47 0.09
C VAL A 193 4.53 -4.31 1.14
N LEU A 194 4.24 -5.36 1.91
CA LEU A 194 3.11 -5.36 2.85
C LEU A 194 3.44 -4.76 4.23
N HIS A 195 4.72 -4.80 4.64
CA HIS A 195 5.12 -4.33 5.96
C HIS A 195 5.48 -2.84 5.91
N VAL A 196 4.49 -2.01 6.18
CA VAL A 196 4.61 -0.55 6.19
C VAL A 196 4.64 0.00 7.62
N PRO A 197 5.26 1.17 7.84
CA PRO A 197 5.23 1.82 9.15
C PRO A 197 3.82 2.30 9.49
N LEU A 198 3.50 2.30 10.78
CA LEU A 198 2.37 3.03 11.35
C LEU A 198 2.83 3.77 12.60
N ILE A 199 2.78 5.09 12.53
CA ILE A 199 3.06 5.98 13.68
C ILE A 199 1.75 6.67 14.03
N LEU A 200 1.33 6.55 15.29
CA LEU A 200 0.11 7.16 15.78
C LEU A 200 0.41 8.03 17.00
N ARG A 201 0.01 9.29 16.95
CA ARG A 201 0.11 10.24 18.05
C ARG A 201 -1.25 10.89 18.29
N TRP A 202 -1.64 11.04 19.55
CA TRP A 202 -2.86 11.76 19.94
C TRP A 202 -2.67 12.40 21.33
N PRO A 203 -3.47 13.43 21.68
CA PRO A 203 -3.41 14.06 22.99
C PRO A 203 -3.68 13.05 24.12
N GLY A 204 -2.78 12.97 25.09
CA GLY A 204 -2.87 12.01 26.19
C GLY A 204 -2.47 10.57 25.84
N GLY A 205 -2.05 10.32 24.61
CA GLY A 205 -1.52 9.02 24.21
C GLY A 205 -0.15 8.70 24.84
N PRO A 206 0.24 7.43 24.90
CA PRO A 206 1.54 7.03 25.44
C PRO A 206 2.67 7.52 24.54
N ALA A 207 3.77 7.97 25.15
CA ALA A 207 4.98 8.36 24.44
C ALA A 207 5.93 7.17 24.31
N GLY A 208 6.48 6.95 23.12
CA GLY A 208 7.51 5.95 22.86
C GLY A 208 7.04 4.48 22.96
N LEU A 209 5.75 4.23 23.01
CA LEU A 209 5.22 2.87 23.00
C LEU A 209 5.48 2.24 21.62
N LYS A 210 6.09 1.07 21.63
CA LYS A 210 6.27 0.24 20.42
C LYS A 210 5.36 -0.98 20.54
N ILE A 211 4.54 -1.21 19.51
CA ILE A 211 3.60 -2.33 19.44
C ILE A 211 4.12 -3.31 18.41
N GLU A 212 4.42 -4.52 18.84
CA GLU A 212 4.94 -5.59 17.97
C GLU A 212 3.81 -6.42 17.32
N VAL A 213 2.56 -6.25 17.78
CA VAL A 213 1.41 -6.98 17.22
C VAL A 213 1.10 -6.42 15.82
N PRO A 214 1.13 -7.24 14.77
CA PRO A 214 0.86 -6.77 13.42
C PRO A 214 -0.60 -6.35 13.22
N MET A 215 -0.79 -5.24 12.51
CA MET A 215 -2.08 -4.59 12.27
C MET A 215 -2.37 -4.51 10.76
N GLN A 216 -3.60 -4.12 10.39
CA GLN A 216 -3.98 -3.86 9.02
C GLN A 216 -4.59 -2.46 8.87
N HIS A 217 -4.39 -1.82 7.71
CA HIS A 217 -4.94 -0.49 7.39
C HIS A 217 -6.46 -0.38 7.60
N ALA A 218 -7.19 -1.46 7.38
CA ALA A 218 -8.64 -1.51 7.57
C ALA A 218 -9.10 -1.06 8.97
N GLY A 219 -8.22 -1.15 9.98
CA GLY A 219 -8.51 -0.69 11.34
C GLY A 219 -8.20 0.79 11.58
N LEU A 220 -7.42 1.44 10.72
CA LEU A 220 -6.93 2.79 10.97
C LEU A 220 -8.06 3.82 10.99
N GLY A 221 -8.91 3.81 9.97
CA GLY A 221 -10.03 4.76 9.88
C GLY A 221 -10.95 4.69 11.09
N ARG A 222 -11.32 3.48 11.51
CA ARG A 222 -12.12 3.26 12.72
C ARG A 222 -11.43 3.80 13.97
N SER A 223 -10.13 3.58 14.12
CA SER A 223 -9.35 4.06 15.26
C SER A 223 -9.27 5.58 15.32
N LEU A 224 -9.15 6.24 14.16
CA LEU A 224 -9.17 7.70 14.06
C LEU A 224 -10.53 8.29 14.48
N LEU A 225 -11.64 7.67 14.07
CA LEU A 225 -12.98 8.07 14.52
C LEU A 225 -13.13 7.93 16.04
N GLU A 226 -12.70 6.80 16.62
CA GLU A 226 -12.77 6.59 18.07
C GLU A 226 -11.90 7.58 18.85
N LEU A 227 -10.68 7.88 18.36
CA LEU A 227 -9.80 8.88 18.98
C LEU A 227 -10.40 10.30 18.89
N ALA A 228 -11.12 10.60 17.82
CA ALA A 228 -11.83 11.87 17.64
C ALA A 228 -13.15 11.93 18.39
N GLY A 229 -13.58 10.86 19.08
CA GLY A 229 -14.86 10.78 19.78
C GLY A 229 -16.07 10.72 18.84
N LEU A 230 -15.87 10.28 17.60
CA LEU A 230 -16.90 10.22 16.57
C LEU A 230 -17.56 8.82 16.47
N PRO A 231 -18.81 8.73 15.98
CA PRO A 231 -19.50 7.46 15.83
C PRO A 231 -18.78 6.52 14.85
N VAL A 232 -18.55 5.28 15.26
CA VAL A 232 -17.88 4.22 14.46
C VAL A 232 -18.84 3.19 13.88
N ARG A 233 -20.16 3.35 14.10
CA ARG A 233 -21.16 2.38 13.63
C ARG A 233 -21.10 2.25 12.11
N GLY A 234 -20.99 1.00 11.65
CA GLY A 234 -20.92 0.66 10.21
C GLY A 234 -19.54 0.85 9.60
N PHE A 235 -18.60 1.54 10.26
CA PHE A 235 -17.27 1.71 9.70
C PHE A 235 -16.43 0.43 9.85
N PRO A 236 -15.73 -0.04 8.78
CA PRO A 236 -15.04 -1.31 8.78
C PRO A 236 -13.80 -1.33 9.69
N GLY A 237 -13.26 -2.52 9.89
CA GLY A 237 -12.01 -2.75 10.60
C GLY A 237 -12.16 -2.88 12.12
N ALA A 238 -11.06 -3.26 12.76
CA ALA A 238 -10.93 -3.34 14.20
C ALA A 238 -10.26 -2.08 14.75
N ASN A 239 -10.60 -1.67 15.97
CA ASN A 239 -9.87 -0.62 16.66
C ASN A 239 -8.43 -1.07 16.91
N LEU A 240 -7.46 -0.35 16.35
CA LEU A 240 -6.03 -0.65 16.51
C LEU A 240 -5.52 -0.41 17.94
N LEU A 241 -6.19 0.47 18.70
CA LEU A 241 -5.81 0.75 20.10
C LEU A 241 -5.95 -0.47 21.00
N ARG A 242 -6.78 -1.45 20.63
CA ARG A 242 -6.89 -2.72 21.37
C ARG A 242 -5.60 -3.56 21.32
N PHE A 243 -4.73 -3.33 20.35
CA PHE A 243 -3.44 -4.00 20.25
C PHE A 243 -2.39 -3.42 21.23
N MET A 244 -2.74 -2.39 21.99
CA MET A 244 -1.94 -1.90 23.10
C MET A 244 -2.09 -2.78 24.37
N GLU A 245 -3.10 -3.66 24.39
CA GLU A 245 -3.30 -4.64 25.47
C GLU A 245 -2.30 -5.79 25.31
N GLU A 246 -1.66 -6.23 26.41
CA GLU A 246 -0.59 -7.24 26.39
C GLU A 246 -1.00 -8.59 25.78
N ASP A 247 -2.29 -8.96 25.89
CA ASP A 247 -2.83 -10.24 25.41
C ASP A 247 -3.63 -10.11 24.10
N ALA A 248 -3.36 -9.09 23.28
CA ALA A 248 -4.09 -8.92 22.03
C ALA A 248 -3.88 -10.13 21.10
N PRO A 249 -4.95 -10.84 20.71
CA PRO A 249 -4.81 -12.03 19.89
C PRO A 249 -4.32 -11.68 18.48
N THR A 250 -3.37 -12.45 17.97
CA THR A 250 -2.99 -12.39 16.56
C THR A 250 -4.18 -12.83 15.70
N ARG A 251 -4.39 -12.14 14.59
CA ARG A 251 -5.45 -12.46 13.63
C ARG A 251 -4.83 -12.69 12.26
N PRO A 252 -5.39 -13.58 11.45
CA PRO A 252 -4.98 -13.71 10.06
C PRO A 252 -5.09 -12.35 9.35
N ARG A 253 -4.04 -11.96 8.64
CA ARG A 253 -3.97 -10.76 7.82
C ARG A 253 -3.95 -11.18 6.37
N PHE A 254 -4.79 -10.54 5.57
CA PHE A 254 -4.96 -10.87 4.17
C PHE A 254 -4.54 -9.69 3.32
N ALA A 255 -3.88 -9.96 2.21
CA ALA A 255 -3.53 -8.97 1.23
C ALA A 255 -3.92 -9.42 -0.18
N TRP A 256 -4.14 -8.44 -1.03
CA TRP A 256 -4.48 -8.58 -2.43
C TRP A 256 -3.50 -7.73 -3.24
N GLY A 257 -2.76 -8.36 -4.12
CA GLY A 257 -1.87 -7.68 -5.06
C GLY A 257 -2.66 -6.97 -6.15
N GLU A 258 -2.05 -5.99 -6.79
CA GLU A 258 -2.65 -5.29 -7.91
C GLU A 258 -3.08 -6.28 -9.00
N ASP A 259 -4.24 -6.02 -9.61
CA ASP A 259 -4.87 -6.86 -10.63
C ASP A 259 -4.99 -8.35 -10.22
N ALA A 260 -5.03 -8.64 -8.92
CA ALA A 260 -5.14 -10.00 -8.37
C ALA A 260 -4.07 -11.00 -8.86
N HIS A 261 -2.88 -10.53 -9.21
CA HIS A 261 -1.79 -11.44 -9.59
C HIS A 261 -1.39 -12.38 -8.44
N ALA A 262 -1.47 -11.90 -7.22
CA ALA A 262 -1.19 -12.68 -6.03
C ALA A 262 -2.08 -12.26 -4.86
N LEU A 263 -2.32 -13.22 -4.00
CA LEU A 263 -3.03 -13.06 -2.73
C LEU A 263 -2.13 -13.59 -1.63
N SER A 264 -2.25 -13.05 -0.42
CA SER A 264 -1.55 -13.63 0.71
C SER A 264 -2.38 -13.69 1.98
N VAL A 265 -2.00 -14.59 2.85
CA VAL A 265 -2.43 -14.64 4.24
C VAL A 265 -1.22 -14.78 5.13
N THR A 266 -1.14 -13.90 6.14
CA THR A 266 -0.15 -14.02 7.21
C THR A 266 -0.87 -14.35 8.51
N HIS A 267 -0.45 -15.41 9.20
CA HIS A 267 -0.95 -15.79 10.51
C HIS A 267 0.21 -16.23 11.39
N ASP A 268 0.36 -15.58 12.52
CA ASP A 268 1.56 -15.67 13.37
C ASP A 268 2.82 -15.33 12.55
N SER A 269 3.82 -16.20 12.55
CA SER A 269 5.06 -16.06 11.76
C SER A 269 4.95 -16.64 10.34
N TRP A 270 3.81 -17.21 9.96
CA TRP A 270 3.66 -17.87 8.68
C TRP A 270 2.99 -16.99 7.66
N HIS A 271 3.60 -16.92 6.47
CA HIS A 271 3.14 -16.15 5.33
C HIS A 271 2.96 -17.05 4.12
N LEU A 272 1.73 -17.18 3.65
CA LEU A 272 1.40 -17.91 2.44
C LEU A 272 1.11 -16.91 1.32
N VAL A 273 1.74 -17.14 0.18
CA VAL A 273 1.44 -16.43 -1.09
C VAL A 273 0.77 -17.42 -2.03
N MET A 274 -0.32 -16.97 -2.66
CA MET A 274 -1.03 -17.69 -3.71
C MET A 274 -0.98 -16.86 -4.99
N HIS A 275 -0.32 -17.39 -6.01
CA HIS A 275 -0.22 -16.77 -7.32
C HIS A 275 -1.43 -17.17 -8.19
N LEU A 276 -2.16 -16.17 -8.67
CA LEU A 276 -3.34 -16.35 -9.52
C LEU A 276 -2.98 -16.07 -10.98
N HIS A 277 -2.17 -16.90 -11.58
CA HIS A 277 -1.90 -16.83 -13.03
C HIS A 277 -2.99 -17.55 -13.80
N VAL A 278 -3.62 -16.86 -14.75
CA VAL A 278 -4.65 -17.44 -15.63
C VAL A 278 -4.13 -18.66 -16.39
N GLU A 279 -2.84 -18.67 -16.75
CA GLU A 279 -2.20 -19.80 -17.42
C GLU A 279 -1.92 -21.00 -16.50
N CYS A 280 -1.79 -20.77 -15.20
CA CYS A 280 -1.56 -21.83 -14.21
C CYS A 280 -2.86 -22.44 -13.67
N VAL A 281 -3.98 -21.77 -13.83
CA VAL A 281 -5.27 -22.23 -13.30
C VAL A 281 -6.05 -22.94 -14.41
N LYS A 282 -5.80 -24.24 -14.55
CA LYS A 282 -6.65 -25.10 -15.39
C LYS A 282 -7.92 -25.43 -14.60
N PRO A 283 -9.09 -25.53 -15.27
CA PRO A 283 -10.36 -25.87 -14.61
C PRO A 283 -10.34 -27.23 -13.85
N GLU A 284 -9.34 -28.05 -14.09
CA GLU A 284 -9.18 -29.38 -13.52
C GLU A 284 -8.12 -29.49 -12.42
N LEU A 285 -7.53 -28.35 -11.97
CA LEU A 285 -6.47 -28.37 -10.95
C LEU A 285 -7.02 -28.78 -9.58
N THR A 286 -6.39 -29.76 -8.97
CA THR A 286 -6.63 -30.14 -7.56
C THR A 286 -5.77 -29.26 -6.64
N THR A 287 -6.07 -29.26 -5.31
CA THR A 287 -5.19 -28.63 -4.31
C THR A 287 -3.75 -29.16 -4.42
N THR A 288 -3.58 -30.46 -4.73
CA THR A 288 -2.29 -31.09 -4.94
C THR A 288 -1.57 -30.53 -6.18
N ASP A 289 -2.30 -30.22 -7.25
CA ASP A 289 -1.72 -29.65 -8.47
C ASP A 289 -1.28 -28.21 -8.24
N LEU A 290 -2.05 -27.40 -7.49
CA LEU A 290 -1.64 -26.05 -7.08
C LEU A 290 -0.34 -26.08 -6.27
N LEU A 291 -0.20 -27.01 -5.34
CA LEU A 291 1.02 -27.20 -4.56
C LEU A 291 2.22 -27.62 -5.44
N ARG A 292 1.97 -28.48 -6.43
CA ARG A 292 3.01 -28.99 -7.32
C ARG A 292 3.53 -27.94 -8.31
N ASP A 293 2.66 -27.10 -8.81
CA ASP A 293 2.97 -26.15 -9.89
C ASP A 293 3.42 -24.76 -9.37
N HIS A 294 3.88 -24.70 -8.11
CA HIS A 294 4.35 -23.48 -7.43
C HIS A 294 3.32 -22.33 -7.38
N ALA A 295 2.04 -22.64 -7.47
CA ALA A 295 0.97 -21.66 -7.29
C ALA A 295 0.87 -21.17 -5.83
N LEU A 296 1.45 -21.90 -4.88
CA LEU A 296 1.52 -21.57 -3.47
C LEU A 296 2.96 -21.56 -2.99
N GLU A 297 3.33 -20.53 -2.24
CA GLU A 297 4.60 -20.41 -1.53
C GLU A 297 4.33 -20.19 -0.05
N LEU A 298 5.12 -20.80 0.81
CA LEU A 298 4.99 -20.69 2.27
C LEU A 298 6.31 -20.30 2.89
N PHE A 299 6.28 -19.28 3.75
CA PHE A 299 7.46 -18.75 4.41
C PHE A 299 7.25 -18.63 5.92
N ASN A 300 8.30 -18.84 6.71
CA ASN A 300 8.36 -18.44 8.10
C ASN A 300 9.05 -17.08 8.18
N ILE A 301 8.29 -16.00 8.18
CA ILE A 301 8.81 -14.61 8.11
C ILE A 301 9.55 -14.16 9.37
N GLN A 302 9.49 -14.92 10.47
CA GLN A 302 10.31 -14.66 11.65
C GLN A 302 11.74 -15.17 11.45
N GLU A 303 11.91 -16.29 10.76
CA GLU A 303 13.23 -16.91 10.48
C GLU A 303 13.78 -16.45 9.13
N ASP A 304 12.90 -16.21 8.16
CA ASP A 304 13.20 -15.77 6.81
C ASP A 304 12.34 -14.55 6.42
N PRO A 305 12.63 -13.37 6.93
CA PRO A 305 11.85 -12.16 6.63
C PRO A 305 11.93 -11.73 5.16
N SER A 306 12.93 -12.21 4.43
CA SER A 306 13.10 -11.96 2.99
C SER A 306 12.40 -12.99 2.10
N CYS A 307 11.71 -13.98 2.68
CA CYS A 307 10.96 -15.01 1.95
C CYS A 307 11.78 -15.70 0.85
N THR A 308 13.01 -16.12 1.16
CA THR A 308 13.94 -16.73 0.21
C THR A 308 13.85 -18.25 0.16
N ASN A 309 13.25 -18.88 1.19
CA ASN A 309 13.15 -20.31 1.33
C ASN A 309 11.68 -20.75 1.37
N ASP A 310 11.17 -21.23 0.24
CA ASP A 310 9.81 -21.75 0.14
C ASP A 310 9.68 -23.11 0.89
N LEU A 311 8.84 -23.12 1.91
CA LEU A 311 8.54 -24.27 2.75
C LEU A 311 7.23 -24.98 2.36
N SER A 312 6.57 -24.60 1.27
CA SER A 312 5.26 -25.13 0.89
C SER A 312 5.25 -26.67 0.77
N GLN A 313 6.33 -27.25 0.27
CA GLN A 313 6.49 -28.69 0.14
C GLN A 313 6.94 -29.38 1.45
N ALA A 314 7.69 -28.66 2.28
CA ALA A 314 8.17 -29.17 3.57
C ALA A 314 7.07 -29.15 4.65
N GLU A 315 6.13 -28.21 4.56
CA GLU A 315 5.05 -27.95 5.51
C GLU A 315 3.65 -28.08 4.85
N PRO A 316 3.30 -29.21 4.21
CA PRO A 316 2.09 -29.31 3.39
C PRO A 316 0.79 -29.12 4.18
N ALA A 317 0.76 -29.56 5.45
CA ALA A 317 -0.41 -29.39 6.30
C ALA A 317 -0.70 -27.93 6.61
N ARG A 318 0.34 -27.14 6.86
CA ARG A 318 0.25 -25.71 7.13
C ARG A 318 -0.10 -24.92 5.87
N THR A 319 0.51 -25.28 4.74
CA THR A 319 0.18 -24.73 3.43
C THR A 319 -1.30 -24.91 3.11
N ALA A 320 -1.83 -26.12 3.31
CA ALA A 320 -3.24 -26.41 3.10
C ALA A 320 -4.15 -25.64 4.08
N GLU A 321 -3.77 -25.52 5.35
CA GLU A 321 -4.54 -24.78 6.35
C GLU A 321 -4.66 -23.30 5.97
N LEU A 322 -3.53 -22.63 5.69
CA LEU A 322 -3.51 -21.22 5.32
C LEU A 322 -4.17 -20.98 3.97
N GLY A 323 -3.99 -21.89 3.01
CA GLY A 323 -4.69 -21.85 1.73
C GLY A 323 -6.21 -21.85 1.91
N LYS A 324 -6.75 -22.74 2.75
CA LYS A 324 -8.19 -22.76 3.09
C LYS A 324 -8.66 -21.46 3.74
N ARG A 325 -7.86 -20.87 4.64
CA ARG A 325 -8.20 -19.56 5.25
C ARG A 325 -8.28 -18.47 4.21
N LEU A 326 -7.33 -18.43 3.26
CA LEU A 326 -7.30 -17.46 2.17
C LEU A 326 -8.51 -17.61 1.26
N LEU A 327 -8.84 -18.85 0.84
CA LEU A 327 -10.02 -19.14 0.03
C LEU A 327 -11.31 -18.73 0.74
N SER A 328 -11.47 -19.08 2.03
CA SER A 328 -12.63 -18.67 2.82
C SER A 328 -12.76 -17.16 2.95
N TRP A 329 -11.64 -16.44 3.01
CA TRP A 329 -11.66 -14.98 3.02
C TRP A 329 -12.13 -14.40 1.69
N ILE A 330 -11.73 -14.96 0.56
CA ILE A 330 -12.17 -14.58 -0.78
C ILE A 330 -13.68 -14.83 -0.92
N GLU A 331 -14.13 -16.03 -0.53
CA GLU A 331 -15.52 -16.45 -0.59
C GLU A 331 -16.43 -15.54 0.27
N GLY A 332 -16.00 -15.23 1.49
CA GLY A 332 -16.69 -14.34 2.42
C GLY A 332 -16.64 -12.86 2.05
N ALA A 333 -15.99 -12.47 0.95
CA ALA A 333 -16.05 -11.11 0.45
C ALA A 333 -17.49 -10.83 -0.03
N GLN A 334 -18.23 -10.02 0.72
CA GLN A 334 -19.54 -9.57 0.26
C GLN A 334 -19.35 -8.74 -1.01
N ARG A 335 -20.24 -8.89 -1.99
CA ARG A 335 -20.30 -7.95 -3.12
C ARG A 335 -20.72 -6.61 -2.54
N THR A 336 -19.79 -5.74 -2.26
CA THR A 336 -20.11 -4.38 -1.89
C THR A 336 -20.42 -3.64 -3.17
N LEU A 337 -21.55 -2.93 -3.14
CA LEU A 337 -22.20 -2.24 -4.23
C LEU A 337 -21.47 -0.97 -4.72
N ALA A 338 -20.14 -0.93 -4.66
CA ALA A 338 -19.42 0.07 -5.42
C ALA A 338 -19.72 -0.21 -6.89
N GLU A 339 -20.46 0.65 -7.55
CA GLU A 339 -20.49 0.68 -9.00
C GLU A 339 -19.05 0.94 -9.45
N VAL A 340 -18.39 -0.12 -9.86
CA VAL A 340 -17.04 -0.05 -10.43
C VAL A 340 -17.19 0.71 -11.75
N GLN A 341 -16.89 2.00 -11.74
CA GLN A 341 -16.79 2.78 -12.94
C GLN A 341 -15.40 2.55 -13.51
N HIS A 342 -15.34 1.94 -14.69
CA HIS A 342 -14.09 1.83 -15.44
C HIS A 342 -13.65 3.22 -15.93
N GLN A 343 -12.35 3.46 -15.89
CA GLN A 343 -11.78 4.71 -16.39
C GLN A 343 -11.90 4.78 -17.91
N ASP A 344 -11.96 6.00 -18.43
CA ASP A 344 -11.94 6.26 -19.87
C ASP A 344 -10.54 6.02 -20.50
N ALA A 345 -10.45 6.07 -21.84
CA ALA A 345 -9.22 5.80 -22.55
C ALA A 345 -8.06 6.73 -22.12
N ALA A 346 -8.34 8.00 -21.81
CA ALA A 346 -7.31 8.95 -21.38
C ALA A 346 -6.78 8.62 -19.99
N GLY A 347 -7.64 8.17 -19.07
CA GLY A 347 -7.23 7.68 -17.76
C GLY A 347 -6.38 6.42 -17.84
N LEU A 348 -6.73 5.49 -18.73
CA LEU A 348 -5.94 4.28 -18.97
C LEU A 348 -4.57 4.59 -19.57
N GLU A 349 -4.48 5.53 -20.53
CA GLU A 349 -3.19 5.98 -21.07
C GLU A 349 -2.30 6.63 -20.01
N LEU A 350 -2.88 7.42 -19.11
CA LEU A 350 -2.11 8.02 -18.02
C LEU A 350 -1.59 6.95 -17.05
N LEU A 351 -2.41 5.98 -16.68
CA LEU A 351 -2.00 4.86 -15.83
C LEU A 351 -0.87 4.06 -16.48
N ALA A 352 -0.98 3.78 -17.78
CA ALA A 352 0.07 3.10 -18.55
C ALA A 352 1.40 3.89 -18.51
N ALA A 353 1.33 5.21 -18.67
CA ALA A 353 2.50 6.09 -18.63
C ALA A 353 3.16 6.14 -17.23
N LEU A 354 2.38 5.87 -16.18
CA LEU A 354 2.85 5.80 -14.78
C LEU A 354 3.34 4.39 -14.36
N GLY A 355 3.26 3.41 -15.28
CA GLY A 355 3.63 2.03 -15.00
C GLY A 355 2.50 1.16 -14.42
N TYR A 356 1.30 1.71 -14.23
CA TYR A 356 0.09 0.99 -13.80
C TYR A 356 -0.71 0.40 -14.99
N GLY A 357 -0.19 0.49 -16.19
CA GLY A 357 -0.78 -0.07 -17.38
C GLY A 357 -0.28 -1.50 -17.63
N GLY A 358 -0.95 -2.49 -17.13
CA GLY A 358 -0.68 -3.88 -17.46
C GLY A 358 -1.13 -4.23 -18.87
N ALA A 359 -0.51 -3.69 -19.91
CA ALA A 359 -0.54 -4.17 -21.31
C ALA A 359 0.51 -3.43 -22.14
N GLY A 360 1.77 -3.45 -21.72
CA GLY A 360 2.89 -3.27 -22.62
C GLY A 360 3.14 -4.61 -23.33
N GLU A 361 3.27 -4.59 -24.64
CA GLU A 361 3.68 -5.73 -25.47
C GLU A 361 5.01 -6.31 -24.94
N GLY A 362 4.94 -7.28 -24.05
CA GLY A 362 6.11 -7.90 -23.45
C GLY A 362 5.78 -8.65 -22.17
N GLY A 363 5.00 -9.73 -22.26
CA GLY A 363 4.66 -10.61 -21.15
C GLY A 363 3.34 -10.24 -20.49
N GLY A 364 2.25 -10.56 -21.15
CA GLY A 364 0.90 -10.28 -20.67
C GLY A 364 0.54 -11.09 -19.45
N HIS A 365 0.65 -10.47 -18.29
CA HIS A 365 -0.07 -10.93 -17.12
C HIS A 365 -1.40 -10.17 -17.11
N HIS A 366 -2.46 -10.81 -17.60
CA HIS A 366 -3.82 -10.31 -17.42
C HIS A 366 -4.19 -10.58 -15.95
N GLY A 367 -4.34 -9.52 -15.17
CA GLY A 367 -4.85 -9.62 -13.81
C GLY A 367 -6.24 -10.27 -13.79
N VAL A 368 -6.49 -11.02 -12.74
CA VAL A 368 -7.76 -11.73 -12.51
C VAL A 368 -8.59 -10.86 -11.57
N ASP A 369 -9.77 -10.44 -11.98
CA ASP A 369 -10.67 -9.73 -11.08
C ASP A 369 -11.22 -10.67 -9.97
N LEU A 370 -11.89 -10.10 -8.97
CA LEU A 370 -12.42 -10.87 -7.84
C LEU A 370 -13.44 -11.95 -8.27
N GLU A 371 -14.24 -11.70 -9.31
CA GLU A 371 -15.18 -12.69 -9.84
C GLU A 371 -14.44 -13.81 -10.58
N GLN A 372 -13.44 -13.46 -11.36
CA GLN A 372 -12.58 -14.43 -12.03
C GLN A 372 -11.79 -15.25 -11.01
N ALA A 373 -11.21 -14.62 -9.99
CA ALA A 373 -10.55 -15.32 -8.90
C ALA A 373 -11.48 -16.31 -8.19
N ARG A 374 -12.73 -15.91 -7.90
CA ARG A 374 -13.75 -16.80 -7.32
C ARG A 374 -14.11 -17.96 -8.24
N ALA A 375 -14.32 -17.69 -9.53
CA ALA A 375 -14.64 -18.73 -10.51
C ALA A 375 -13.50 -19.75 -10.64
N LEU A 376 -12.25 -19.28 -10.63
CA LEU A 376 -11.06 -20.12 -10.70
C LEU A 376 -10.87 -20.98 -9.43
N LEU A 377 -11.27 -20.47 -8.27
CA LEU A 377 -11.10 -21.12 -6.98
C LEU A 377 -12.34 -21.94 -6.55
N ALA A 378 -13.51 -21.74 -7.18
CA ALA A 378 -14.75 -22.44 -6.86
C ALA A 378 -14.61 -23.98 -6.77
N PRO A 379 -13.87 -24.66 -7.69
CA PRO A 379 -13.68 -26.12 -7.59
C PRO A 379 -12.95 -26.59 -6.33
N PHE A 380 -12.23 -25.69 -5.64
CA PHE A 380 -11.49 -25.99 -4.41
C PHE A 380 -12.28 -25.66 -3.15
N LEU A 381 -13.33 -24.84 -3.27
CA LEU A 381 -14.19 -24.42 -2.15
C LEU A 381 -15.30 -25.45 -1.87
N GLU A 382 -15.68 -26.26 -2.85
CA GLU A 382 -16.73 -27.26 -2.75
C GLU A 382 -16.25 -28.63 -2.17
N ARG A 383 -14.99 -28.75 -1.80
CA ARG A 383 -14.37 -29.97 -1.24
C ARG A 383 -13.86 -29.71 0.18
#